data_912108c5cb4d8f857d8b48df484b6945
#
_entry.id   912108c5cb4d8f857d8b48df484b6945
#
_cell.length_a   1.000
_cell.length_b   1.000
_cell.length_c   1.000
_cell.angle_alpha   90.00
_cell.angle_beta   90.00
_cell.angle_gamma   90.00
#
_symmetry.space_group_name_H-M   'P 1'
#
loop_
_entity.id
_entity.type
_entity.pdbx_description
1 polymer ?
#
loop_
_entity_poly.entity_id
_entity_poly.type
_entity_poly.pdbx_seq_one_letter_code
_entity_poly.pdbx_strand_id
1 'polypeptide(L)'
;MTALPPPSKKKLGLVIDLDTCVGCHACAVGCKQWNSGGVAAPVTDEQPYGKEPTGVWFNRVHSYEVAGTDYTTPPFDPNANASDAGSSKTACSDGAGIAELLAQPAMTLHFPRSCLHCETPACVTVCPTGASYKRAEDGIVLVDEDKCIGCKLCSWACPYGAREYSEVEGVMKKCTLCVDRIYNENLPEAEREPACVQVCPTRARHFGDLGDPESKVSKLVAERGGVALLPELGYAPVNRYLPPRPRRARDIEPSVDGDTASPARGTIAAWLNRIVKR
;
A
#
# COMPACT_ATOMS: atom_id res chain seq x y z
N MET A 1 9.33 -19.87 -21.13
CA MET A 1 9.63 -18.69 -20.32
C MET A 1 9.47 -17.47 -21.20
N THR A 2 8.70 -16.49 -20.79
CA THR A 2 8.46 -15.26 -21.55
C THR A 2 9.64 -14.32 -21.40
N ALA A 3 10.18 -13.80 -22.51
CA ALA A 3 11.25 -12.81 -22.49
C ALA A 3 10.72 -11.46 -22.04
N LEU A 4 11.53 -10.70 -21.32
CA LEU A 4 11.24 -9.33 -20.97
C LEU A 4 11.60 -8.40 -22.13
N PRO A 5 10.82 -7.31 -22.37
CA PRO A 5 11.20 -6.28 -23.31
C PRO A 5 12.42 -5.50 -22.77
N PRO A 6 13.10 -4.74 -23.62
CA PRO A 6 14.10 -3.78 -23.14
C PRO A 6 13.50 -2.82 -22.11
N PRO A 7 14.30 -2.32 -21.16
CA PRO A 7 13.82 -1.36 -20.16
C PRO A 7 13.17 -0.15 -20.80
N SER A 8 11.96 0.19 -20.38
CA SER A 8 11.27 1.39 -20.83
C SER A 8 11.88 2.63 -20.19
N LYS A 9 11.98 3.73 -20.95
CA LYS A 9 12.33 5.05 -20.41
C LYS A 9 11.21 5.59 -19.52
N LYS A 10 9.96 5.41 -19.97
CA LYS A 10 8.75 5.78 -19.22
C LYS A 10 8.41 4.68 -18.22
N LYS A 11 8.24 5.05 -16.94
CA LYS A 11 7.97 4.13 -15.84
C LYS A 11 6.76 4.59 -15.07
N LEU A 12 5.59 4.26 -15.59
CA LEU A 12 4.35 4.64 -14.93
C LEU A 12 4.16 3.84 -13.63
N GLY A 13 3.87 4.55 -12.56
CA GLY A 13 3.72 3.93 -11.24
C GLY A 13 2.94 4.79 -10.26
N LEU A 14 2.75 4.23 -9.08
CA LEU A 14 2.10 4.87 -7.94
C LEU A 14 3.14 5.24 -6.89
N VAL A 15 2.96 6.43 -6.31
CA VAL A 15 3.62 6.82 -5.06
C VAL A 15 2.54 6.88 -3.99
N ILE A 16 2.75 6.13 -2.92
CA ILE A 16 1.77 5.94 -1.84
C ILE A 16 2.34 6.56 -0.57
N ASP A 17 1.68 7.62 -0.08
CA ASP A 17 2.07 8.31 1.14
C ASP A 17 1.42 7.63 2.35
N LEU A 18 2.24 6.93 3.14
CA LEU A 18 1.79 6.21 4.33
C LEU A 18 1.49 7.17 5.50
N ASP A 19 1.99 8.40 5.44
CA ASP A 19 1.75 9.42 6.46
C ASP A 19 0.33 10.03 6.35
N THR A 20 -0.17 10.15 5.12
CA THR A 20 -1.49 10.73 4.85
C THR A 20 -2.59 9.69 4.65
N CYS A 21 -2.24 8.41 4.54
CA CYS A 21 -3.21 7.33 4.40
C CYS A 21 -3.96 7.10 5.71
N VAL A 22 -5.29 7.16 5.67
CA VAL A 22 -6.18 6.97 6.84
C VAL A 22 -6.88 5.61 6.86
N GLY A 23 -6.52 4.68 5.98
CA GLY A 23 -7.07 3.33 5.96
C GLY A 23 -8.55 3.23 5.56
N CYS A 24 -9.12 4.22 4.87
CA CYS A 24 -10.54 4.30 4.56
C CYS A 24 -11.05 3.31 3.50
N HIS A 25 -10.19 2.54 2.86
CA HIS A 25 -10.50 1.57 1.80
C HIS A 25 -11.15 2.14 0.52
N ALA A 26 -11.38 3.46 0.39
CA ALA A 26 -11.97 4.06 -0.81
C ALA A 26 -11.21 3.65 -2.09
N CYS A 27 -9.88 3.58 -2.03
CA CYS A 27 -9.05 3.15 -3.15
C CYS A 27 -9.26 1.67 -3.53
N ALA A 28 -9.59 0.79 -2.59
CA ALA A 28 -9.91 -0.61 -2.88
C ALA A 28 -11.29 -0.73 -3.53
N VAL A 29 -12.28 -0.03 -2.99
CA VAL A 29 -13.65 -0.01 -3.52
C VAL A 29 -13.69 0.61 -4.92
N GLY A 30 -13.10 1.79 -5.14
CA GLY A 30 -13.08 2.45 -6.45
C GLY A 30 -12.31 1.64 -7.50
N CYS A 31 -11.22 0.95 -7.11
CA CYS A 31 -10.52 0.03 -7.98
C CYS A 31 -11.40 -1.16 -8.37
N LYS A 32 -12.11 -1.76 -7.41
CA LYS A 32 -13.03 -2.86 -7.62
C LYS A 32 -14.17 -2.46 -8.56
N GLN A 33 -14.79 -1.31 -8.30
CA GLN A 33 -15.87 -0.79 -9.10
C GLN A 33 -15.46 -0.56 -10.57
N TRP A 34 -14.25 -0.03 -10.80
CA TRP A 34 -13.76 0.22 -12.15
C TRP A 34 -13.35 -1.05 -12.89
N ASN A 35 -12.62 -1.97 -12.21
CA ASN A 35 -11.91 -3.08 -12.88
C ASN A 35 -12.61 -4.44 -12.83
N SER A 36 -13.61 -4.66 -11.98
CA SER A 36 -14.15 -6.02 -11.76
C SER A 36 -15.65 -6.15 -11.89
N GLY A 37 -16.32 -5.22 -12.55
CA GLY A 37 -17.74 -5.36 -12.90
C GLY A 37 -18.72 -5.55 -11.73
N GLY A 38 -18.33 -5.26 -10.50
CA GLY A 38 -19.27 -5.11 -9.40
C GLY A 38 -19.60 -6.35 -8.56
N VAL A 39 -18.99 -7.51 -8.78
CA VAL A 39 -19.12 -8.63 -7.83
C VAL A 39 -18.28 -8.31 -6.60
N ALA A 40 -18.91 -7.78 -5.56
CA ALA A 40 -18.24 -7.38 -4.34
C ALA A 40 -18.38 -8.45 -3.27
N ALA A 41 -17.27 -8.74 -2.62
CA ALA A 41 -17.24 -9.47 -1.38
C ALA A 41 -16.38 -8.72 -0.36
N PRO A 42 -16.56 -9.01 0.94
CA PRO A 42 -15.69 -8.43 1.96
C PRO A 42 -14.23 -8.71 1.68
N VAL A 43 -13.38 -7.70 1.83
CA VAL A 43 -11.93 -7.90 1.87
C VAL A 43 -11.61 -8.45 3.23
N THR A 44 -11.09 -9.68 3.29
CA THR A 44 -10.53 -10.25 4.51
C THR A 44 -9.02 -10.15 4.44
N ASP A 45 -8.41 -9.47 5.39
CA ASP A 45 -6.94 -9.35 5.46
C ASP A 45 -6.28 -10.67 5.89
N GLU A 46 -7.01 -11.51 6.62
CA GLU A 46 -6.49 -12.72 7.25
C GLU A 46 -6.37 -13.91 6.29
N GLN A 47 -7.20 -13.98 5.25
CA GLN A 47 -7.15 -15.09 4.30
C GLN A 47 -7.41 -14.63 2.86
N PRO A 48 -6.46 -13.94 2.23
CA PRO A 48 -6.58 -13.54 0.83
C PRO A 48 -6.73 -14.73 -0.13
N TYR A 49 -6.41 -15.94 0.31
CA TYR A 49 -6.52 -17.22 -0.39
C TYR A 49 -7.46 -18.21 0.35
N GLY A 50 -8.38 -17.70 1.16
CA GLY A 50 -9.34 -18.52 1.90
C GLY A 50 -10.24 -19.35 0.98
N LYS A 51 -10.99 -20.29 1.58
CA LYS A 51 -11.83 -21.28 0.86
C LYS A 51 -12.91 -20.66 -0.03
N GLU A 52 -13.30 -19.42 0.24
CA GLU A 52 -14.31 -18.68 -0.52
C GLU A 52 -13.83 -17.26 -0.82
N PRO A 53 -12.81 -17.09 -1.68
CA PRO A 53 -12.47 -15.76 -2.16
C PRO A 53 -13.60 -15.30 -3.09
N THR A 54 -14.45 -14.41 -2.60
CA THR A 54 -15.55 -13.90 -3.40
C THR A 54 -15.04 -12.69 -4.20
N GLY A 55 -14.61 -12.98 -5.43
CA GLY A 55 -14.18 -11.98 -6.40
C GLY A 55 -12.71 -11.55 -6.24
N VAL A 56 -12.24 -10.79 -7.21
CA VAL A 56 -10.85 -10.33 -7.34
C VAL A 56 -10.70 -8.93 -6.80
N TRP A 57 -9.66 -8.68 -6.01
CA TRP A 57 -9.32 -7.38 -5.47
C TRP A 57 -7.90 -6.97 -5.88
N PHE A 58 -7.78 -6.01 -6.80
CA PHE A 58 -6.46 -5.54 -7.28
C PHE A 58 -5.71 -4.66 -6.29
N ASN A 59 -6.42 -4.13 -5.30
CA ASN A 59 -5.89 -3.27 -4.28
C ASN A 59 -6.53 -3.59 -2.93
N ARG A 60 -5.71 -3.71 -1.89
CA ARG A 60 -6.12 -3.97 -0.51
C ARG A 60 -5.42 -2.99 0.42
N VAL A 61 -6.05 -2.66 1.54
CA VAL A 61 -5.42 -1.83 2.57
C VAL A 61 -5.27 -2.67 3.83
N HIS A 62 -4.05 -2.88 4.25
CA HIS A 62 -3.73 -3.57 5.51
C HIS A 62 -3.48 -2.53 6.59
N SER A 63 -3.84 -2.84 7.82
CA SER A 63 -3.59 -1.98 8.97
C SER A 63 -2.73 -2.72 9.97
N TYR A 64 -1.64 -2.10 10.40
CA TYR A 64 -0.70 -2.66 11.36
C TYR A 64 -0.59 -1.71 12.54
N GLU A 65 -0.63 -2.27 13.73
CA GLU A 65 -0.28 -1.55 14.95
C GLU A 65 1.23 -1.67 15.15
N VAL A 66 1.91 -0.53 15.12
CA VAL A 66 3.35 -0.44 15.37
C VAL A 66 3.52 0.11 16.77
N ALA A 67 4.08 -0.70 17.67
CA ALA A 67 4.44 -0.23 19.00
C ALA A 67 5.44 0.93 18.87
N GLY A 68 5.23 1.98 19.66
CA GLY A 68 6.10 3.15 19.63
C GLY A 68 7.50 2.80 20.08
N THR A 69 8.37 2.54 19.14
CA THR A 69 9.81 2.66 19.29
C THR A 69 10.20 4.00 18.69
N ASP A 70 11.29 4.55 19.19
CA ASP A 70 11.82 5.84 18.78
C ASP A 70 11.66 6.12 17.27
N TYR A 71 10.73 7.00 16.91
CA TYR A 71 10.45 7.40 15.53
C TYR A 71 11.57 8.23 14.91
N THR A 72 12.68 8.42 15.59
CA THR A 72 13.87 9.10 15.09
C THR A 72 14.62 8.25 14.06
N THR A 73 14.47 6.92 14.12
CA THR A 73 14.92 6.01 13.07
C THR A 73 13.73 5.64 12.19
N PRO A 74 13.78 5.88 10.87
CA PRO A 74 12.73 5.40 9.99
C PRO A 74 12.63 3.88 10.12
N PRO A 75 11.42 3.28 10.27
CA PRO A 75 11.24 1.84 10.39
C PRO A 75 11.71 1.06 9.15
N PHE A 76 12.15 1.77 8.12
CA PHE A 76 12.72 1.25 6.89
C PHE A 76 14.01 2.02 6.59
N ASP A 77 15.11 1.63 7.21
CA ASP A 77 16.42 1.98 6.69
C ASP A 77 16.76 0.97 5.56
N PRO A 78 16.76 1.41 4.29
CA PRO A 78 17.08 0.54 3.17
C PRO A 78 18.56 0.08 3.21
N ASN A 79 19.39 0.68 4.07
CA ASN A 79 20.80 0.34 4.25
C ASN A 79 21.08 -0.40 5.57
N ALA A 80 20.07 -0.63 6.41
CA ALA A 80 20.26 -1.47 7.59
C ALA A 80 20.58 -2.89 7.14
N ASN A 81 21.84 -3.29 7.32
CA ASN A 81 22.24 -4.66 7.07
C ASN A 81 21.45 -5.59 8.00
N ALA A 82 20.99 -6.73 7.47
CA ALA A 82 20.28 -7.75 8.23
C ALA A 82 21.07 -8.25 9.47
N SER A 83 22.35 -7.94 9.56
CA SER A 83 23.22 -8.18 10.73
C SER A 83 22.89 -7.25 11.92
N ASP A 84 22.32 -6.08 11.70
CA ASP A 84 22.05 -5.12 12.77
C ASP A 84 20.66 -5.30 13.40
N ALA A 85 19.76 -6.03 12.74
CA ALA A 85 18.46 -6.41 13.28
C ALA A 85 18.52 -7.45 14.43
N GLY A 86 19.70 -7.96 14.71
CA GLY A 86 19.93 -9.07 15.67
C GLY A 86 20.37 -8.68 17.07
N SER A 87 20.56 -7.42 17.40
CA SER A 87 21.15 -7.04 18.71
C SER A 87 20.32 -6.08 19.56
N SER A 88 19.02 -6.04 19.39
CA SER A 88 18.18 -5.55 20.48
C SER A 88 18.05 -6.63 21.54
N LYS A 89 19.08 -6.73 22.37
CA LYS A 89 19.03 -7.44 23.66
C LYS A 89 18.15 -6.63 24.61
N THR A 90 16.88 -6.56 24.36
CA THR A 90 15.92 -6.23 25.41
C THR A 90 15.66 -7.53 26.15
N ALA A 91 16.53 -7.82 27.10
CA ALA A 91 16.28 -8.85 28.08
C ALA A 91 15.00 -8.47 28.82
N CYS A 92 13.93 -9.25 28.63
CA CYS A 92 12.71 -9.20 29.44
C CYS A 92 13.02 -9.72 30.84
N SER A 93 13.79 -8.99 31.66
CA SER A 93 14.11 -9.39 33.03
C SER A 93 13.48 -8.52 34.10
N ASP A 94 12.98 -7.31 33.76
CA ASP A 94 12.45 -6.42 34.79
C ASP A 94 11.12 -5.83 34.32
N GLY A 95 10.08 -5.96 35.13
CA GLY A 95 8.72 -5.47 34.83
C GLY A 95 8.61 -3.97 34.52
N ALA A 96 9.67 -3.19 34.76
CA ALA A 96 9.77 -1.80 34.36
C ALA A 96 9.85 -1.60 32.84
N GLY A 97 10.54 -2.49 32.09
CA GLY A 97 10.68 -2.40 30.64
C GLY A 97 9.38 -2.60 29.89
N ILE A 98 8.46 -3.42 30.42
CA ILE A 98 7.12 -3.63 29.82
C ILE A 98 6.25 -2.40 30.01
N ALA A 99 6.31 -1.75 31.17
CA ALA A 99 5.54 -0.53 31.44
C ALA A 99 5.99 0.62 30.55
N GLU A 100 7.28 0.76 30.26
CA GLU A 100 7.85 1.76 29.37
C GLU A 100 7.50 1.46 27.89
N LEU A 101 7.48 0.19 27.49
CA LEU A 101 7.05 -0.24 26.16
C LEU A 101 5.54 0.03 25.92
N LEU A 102 4.71 -0.13 26.96
CA LEU A 102 3.27 0.16 26.93
C LEU A 102 2.97 1.65 27.01
N ALA A 103 3.89 2.46 27.51
CA ALA A 103 3.73 3.92 27.64
C ALA A 103 3.98 4.67 26.32
N GLN A 104 4.56 4.01 25.31
CA GLN A 104 4.82 4.67 24.03
C GLN A 104 3.55 4.64 23.16
N PRO A 105 3.17 5.76 22.53
CA PRO A 105 1.96 5.81 21.72
C PRO A 105 2.08 4.85 20.53
N ALA A 106 1.23 3.83 20.49
CA ALA A 106 1.10 2.97 19.33
C ALA A 106 0.63 3.77 18.13
N MET A 107 1.22 3.49 16.96
CA MET A 107 0.79 4.09 15.70
C MET A 107 0.12 3.00 14.85
N THR A 108 -1.06 3.29 14.33
CA THR A 108 -1.66 2.46 13.28
C THR A 108 -1.11 2.90 11.92
N LEU A 109 -0.42 2.00 11.25
CA LEU A 109 0.07 2.19 9.89
C LEU A 109 -0.89 1.53 8.91
N HIS A 110 -1.47 2.32 8.02
CA HIS A 110 -2.30 1.82 6.93
C HIS A 110 -1.45 1.64 5.68
N PHE A 111 -1.44 0.42 5.15
CA PHE A 111 -0.56 0.02 4.07
C PHE A 111 -1.35 -0.48 2.85
N PRO A 112 -1.65 0.41 1.87
CA PRO A 112 -2.32 0.01 0.64
C PRO A 112 -1.39 -0.82 -0.24
N ARG A 113 -1.83 -2.02 -0.63
CA ARG A 113 -1.08 -2.96 -1.46
C ARG A 113 -1.78 -3.21 -2.79
N SER A 114 -1.02 -3.15 -3.86
CA SER A 114 -1.43 -3.50 -5.22
C SER A 114 -0.22 -4.04 -5.99
N CYS A 115 -0.37 -4.39 -7.27
CA CYS A 115 0.78 -4.73 -8.10
C CYS A 115 1.78 -3.57 -8.16
N LEU A 116 3.06 -3.87 -8.03
CA LEU A 116 4.16 -2.89 -8.01
C LEU A 116 4.79 -2.64 -9.37
N HIS A 117 4.30 -3.29 -10.44
CA HIS A 117 4.75 -3.15 -11.82
C HIS A 117 6.28 -3.20 -11.96
N CYS A 118 6.91 -4.24 -11.40
CA CYS A 118 8.36 -4.41 -11.30
C CYS A 118 9.10 -4.25 -12.63
N GLU A 119 10.36 -3.78 -12.59
CA GLU A 119 11.23 -3.73 -13.77
C GLU A 119 11.63 -5.12 -14.24
N THR A 120 11.91 -6.03 -13.30
CA THR A 120 12.28 -7.43 -13.55
C THR A 120 11.21 -8.38 -12.97
N PRO A 121 9.99 -8.41 -13.54
CA PRO A 121 8.86 -9.10 -12.95
C PRO A 121 8.96 -10.62 -13.11
N ALA A 122 9.30 -11.36 -12.06
CA ALA A 122 9.32 -12.84 -12.07
C ALA A 122 8.00 -13.43 -12.56
N CYS A 123 6.88 -12.79 -12.25
CA CYS A 123 5.56 -13.22 -12.70
C CYS A 123 5.34 -13.17 -14.21
N VAL A 124 6.19 -12.47 -14.96
CA VAL A 124 6.22 -12.50 -16.44
C VAL A 124 7.09 -13.65 -16.92
N THR A 125 8.30 -13.76 -16.37
CA THR A 125 9.27 -14.77 -16.84
C THR A 125 8.82 -16.20 -16.59
N VAL A 126 8.01 -16.45 -15.54
CA VAL A 126 7.48 -17.80 -15.24
C VAL A 126 6.24 -18.16 -16.05
N CYS A 127 5.66 -17.23 -16.80
CA CYS A 127 4.43 -17.49 -17.54
C CYS A 127 4.69 -18.38 -18.76
N PRO A 128 4.11 -19.61 -18.84
CA PRO A 128 4.38 -20.54 -19.93
C PRO A 128 3.73 -20.10 -21.24
N THR A 129 2.60 -19.41 -21.19
CA THR A 129 1.84 -18.98 -22.37
C THR A 129 2.17 -17.56 -22.84
N GLY A 130 2.98 -16.82 -22.07
CA GLY A 130 3.22 -15.40 -22.34
C GLY A 130 2.02 -14.49 -22.03
N ALA A 131 0.98 -15.01 -21.39
CA ALA A 131 -0.18 -14.23 -20.97
C ALA A 131 0.21 -13.10 -20.01
N SER A 132 1.13 -13.36 -19.07
CA SER A 132 1.69 -12.30 -18.25
C SER A 132 2.83 -11.62 -19.00
N TYR A 133 2.73 -10.32 -19.25
CA TYR A 133 3.70 -9.58 -20.05
C TYR A 133 3.97 -8.19 -19.48
N LYS A 134 5.08 -7.61 -19.88
CA LYS A 134 5.46 -6.23 -19.58
C LYS A 134 5.41 -5.42 -20.86
N ARG A 135 4.74 -4.27 -20.82
CA ARG A 135 4.67 -3.34 -21.93
C ARG A 135 6.03 -2.66 -22.12
N ALA A 136 6.47 -2.52 -23.37
CA ALA A 136 7.75 -1.88 -23.69
C ALA A 136 7.68 -0.34 -23.62
N GLU A 137 6.50 0.23 -23.88
CA GLU A 137 6.29 1.64 -23.98
C GLU A 137 6.25 2.40 -22.63
N ASP A 138 5.77 1.75 -21.59
CA ASP A 138 5.51 2.40 -20.30
C ASP A 138 5.85 1.54 -19.06
N GLY A 139 6.33 0.33 -19.30
CA GLY A 139 6.74 -0.59 -18.24
C GLY A 139 5.61 -1.23 -17.44
N ILE A 140 4.34 -1.00 -17.80
CA ILE A 140 3.21 -1.58 -17.11
C ILE A 140 3.19 -3.11 -17.33
N VAL A 141 3.05 -3.86 -16.24
CA VAL A 141 2.89 -5.33 -16.31
C VAL A 141 1.40 -5.65 -16.37
N LEU A 142 0.99 -6.45 -17.35
CA LEU A 142 -0.40 -6.84 -17.60
C LEU A 142 -0.56 -8.35 -17.69
N VAL A 143 -1.81 -8.80 -17.80
CA VAL A 143 -2.20 -10.18 -18.13
C VAL A 143 -3.14 -10.11 -19.33
N ASP A 144 -2.82 -10.86 -20.35
CA ASP A 144 -3.67 -11.13 -21.50
C ASP A 144 -4.59 -12.31 -21.09
N GLU A 145 -5.86 -12.00 -20.90
CA GLU A 145 -6.83 -12.97 -20.38
C GLU A 145 -7.11 -14.08 -21.38
N ASP A 146 -7.05 -13.80 -22.68
CA ASP A 146 -7.27 -14.79 -23.75
C ASP A 146 -6.16 -15.84 -23.82
N LYS A 147 -4.94 -15.48 -23.41
CA LYS A 147 -3.79 -16.40 -23.36
C LYS A 147 -3.62 -17.06 -22.00
N CYS A 148 -4.34 -16.58 -20.99
CA CYS A 148 -4.18 -17.07 -19.62
C CYS A 148 -4.89 -18.40 -19.42
N ILE A 149 -4.14 -19.43 -19.02
CA ILE A 149 -4.66 -20.78 -18.72
C ILE A 149 -4.95 -21.00 -17.23
N GLY A 150 -4.88 -19.97 -16.40
CA GLY A 150 -5.18 -20.08 -14.98
C GLY A 150 -4.23 -20.92 -14.13
N CYS A 151 -3.01 -21.21 -14.61
CA CYS A 151 -2.05 -22.12 -13.94
C CYS A 151 -1.50 -21.63 -12.60
N LYS A 152 -1.75 -20.37 -12.22
CA LYS A 152 -1.36 -19.73 -10.95
C LYS A 152 0.15 -19.59 -10.70
N LEU A 153 1.05 -20.00 -11.61
CA LEU A 153 2.51 -19.88 -11.43
C LEU A 153 2.96 -18.44 -11.17
N CYS A 154 2.34 -17.47 -11.82
CA CYS A 154 2.66 -16.06 -11.63
C CYS A 154 2.23 -15.53 -10.25
N SER A 155 1.25 -16.16 -9.60
CA SER A 155 0.88 -15.84 -8.22
C SER A 155 1.96 -16.33 -7.24
N TRP A 156 2.46 -17.55 -7.44
CA TRP A 156 3.53 -18.10 -6.61
C TRP A 156 4.86 -17.35 -6.78
N ALA A 157 5.13 -16.86 -7.99
CA ALA A 157 6.34 -16.10 -8.27
C ALA A 157 6.29 -14.64 -7.77
N CYS A 158 5.14 -14.15 -7.34
CA CYS A 158 4.98 -12.77 -6.88
C CYS A 158 5.17 -12.68 -5.36
N PRO A 159 6.29 -12.11 -4.85
CA PRO A 159 6.50 -12.03 -3.40
C PRO A 159 5.58 -11.01 -2.72
N TYR A 160 4.90 -10.19 -3.50
CA TYR A 160 4.01 -9.13 -3.01
C TYR A 160 2.55 -9.56 -2.89
N GLY A 161 2.21 -10.81 -3.27
CA GLY A 161 0.83 -11.32 -3.23
C GLY A 161 -0.15 -10.51 -4.11
N ALA A 162 0.34 -9.91 -5.20
CA ALA A 162 -0.44 -8.96 -6.00
C ALA A 162 -1.12 -9.59 -7.21
N ARG A 163 -1.37 -10.90 -7.19
CA ARG A 163 -2.02 -11.63 -8.26
C ARG A 163 -3.10 -12.54 -7.71
N GLU A 164 -4.28 -12.40 -8.23
CA GLU A 164 -5.45 -13.15 -7.81
C GLU A 164 -6.02 -13.98 -8.96
N TYR A 165 -6.59 -15.11 -8.61
CA TYR A 165 -7.27 -15.97 -9.56
C TYR A 165 -8.76 -15.64 -9.57
N SER A 166 -9.32 -15.38 -10.73
CA SER A 166 -10.76 -15.27 -10.93
C SER A 166 -11.35 -16.63 -11.19
N GLU A 167 -12.10 -17.16 -10.23
CA GLU A 167 -12.76 -18.47 -10.39
C GLU A 167 -13.91 -18.40 -11.41
N VAL A 168 -14.50 -17.23 -11.58
CA VAL A 168 -15.59 -17.00 -12.55
C VAL A 168 -15.07 -17.03 -13.98
N GLU A 169 -13.90 -16.43 -14.23
CA GLU A 169 -13.33 -16.28 -15.58
C GLU A 169 -12.22 -17.30 -15.87
N GLY A 170 -11.75 -18.03 -14.86
CA GLY A 170 -10.69 -19.03 -15.00
C GLY A 170 -9.30 -18.45 -15.27
N VAL A 171 -9.08 -17.17 -15.05
CA VAL A 171 -7.84 -16.45 -15.39
C VAL A 171 -7.22 -15.75 -14.19
N MET A 172 -5.94 -15.43 -14.31
CA MET A 172 -5.23 -14.60 -13.31
C MET A 172 -5.44 -13.12 -13.58
N LYS A 173 -5.77 -12.38 -12.53
CA LYS A 173 -5.99 -10.93 -12.57
C LYS A 173 -5.09 -10.19 -11.61
N LYS A 174 -4.89 -8.91 -11.86
CA LYS A 174 -4.10 -8.01 -11.01
C LYS A 174 -4.35 -6.55 -11.39
N CYS A 175 -3.83 -5.63 -10.58
CA CYS A 175 -3.82 -4.21 -10.89
C CYS A 175 -3.23 -3.93 -12.29
N THR A 176 -3.97 -3.23 -13.13
CA THR A 176 -3.60 -2.83 -14.49
C THR A 176 -3.06 -1.40 -14.58
N LEU A 177 -2.93 -0.68 -13.45
CA LEU A 177 -2.79 0.79 -13.39
C LEU A 177 -3.94 1.52 -14.12
N CYS A 178 -5.08 0.84 -14.30
CA CYS A 178 -6.20 1.36 -15.10
C CYS A 178 -5.73 1.85 -16.49
N VAL A 179 -4.99 0.99 -17.20
CA VAL A 179 -4.41 1.33 -18.52
C VAL A 179 -5.47 1.81 -19.51
N ASP A 180 -6.67 1.27 -19.42
CA ASP A 180 -7.86 1.66 -20.16
C ASP A 180 -8.33 3.09 -19.84
N ARG A 181 -8.08 3.58 -18.63
CA ARG A 181 -8.46 4.89 -18.15
C ARG A 181 -7.38 5.95 -18.41
N ILE A 182 -6.11 5.63 -18.12
CA ILE A 182 -5.00 6.58 -18.26
C ILE A 182 -4.72 6.96 -19.71
N TYR A 183 -5.11 6.11 -20.66
CA TYR A 183 -5.01 6.35 -22.11
C TYR A 183 -6.32 6.66 -22.79
N ASN A 184 -7.39 6.89 -22.02
CA ASN A 184 -8.69 7.22 -22.59
C ASN A 184 -8.75 8.70 -23.01
N GLU A 185 -8.67 8.94 -24.30
CA GLU A 185 -8.73 10.28 -24.87
C GLU A 185 -10.08 10.98 -24.71
N ASN A 186 -11.14 10.22 -24.43
CA ASN A 186 -12.47 10.79 -24.16
C ASN A 186 -12.60 11.38 -22.75
N LEU A 187 -11.64 11.12 -21.86
CA LEU A 187 -11.60 11.73 -20.54
C LEU A 187 -10.78 13.02 -20.56
N PRO A 188 -11.16 14.04 -19.77
CA PRO A 188 -10.30 15.19 -19.52
C PRO A 188 -8.92 14.74 -19.01
N GLU A 189 -7.86 15.43 -19.39
CA GLU A 189 -6.49 15.07 -19.01
C GLU A 189 -6.30 14.92 -17.48
N ALA A 190 -6.95 15.79 -16.70
CA ALA A 190 -6.92 15.74 -15.24
C ALA A 190 -7.59 14.48 -14.64
N GLU A 191 -8.40 13.77 -15.43
CA GLU A 191 -9.08 12.53 -15.01
C GLU A 191 -8.41 11.26 -15.55
N ARG A 192 -7.38 11.40 -16.39
CA ARG A 192 -6.60 10.28 -16.96
C ARG A 192 -5.62 9.72 -15.95
N GLU A 193 -6.12 9.31 -14.80
CA GLU A 193 -5.35 8.72 -13.72
C GLU A 193 -6.07 7.46 -13.18
N PRO A 194 -5.35 6.55 -12.49
CA PRO A 194 -5.95 5.34 -11.93
C PRO A 194 -7.12 5.65 -10.98
N ALA A 195 -8.18 4.85 -11.04
CA ALA A 195 -9.37 5.03 -10.21
C ALA A 195 -9.04 5.12 -8.70
N CYS A 196 -8.05 4.36 -8.23
CA CYS A 196 -7.63 4.39 -6.83
C CYS A 196 -6.92 5.70 -6.41
N VAL A 197 -6.41 6.46 -7.37
CA VAL A 197 -5.84 7.81 -7.13
C VAL A 197 -6.98 8.81 -7.04
N GLN A 198 -7.88 8.79 -8.01
CA GLN A 198 -8.99 9.73 -8.12
C GLN A 198 -9.93 9.67 -6.90
N VAL A 199 -10.24 8.48 -6.39
CA VAL A 199 -11.17 8.31 -5.26
C VAL A 199 -10.51 8.51 -3.89
N CYS A 200 -9.20 8.78 -3.82
CA CYS A 200 -8.50 8.91 -2.55
C CYS A 200 -8.82 10.25 -1.86
N PRO A 201 -9.59 10.26 -0.75
CA PRO A 201 -10.04 11.51 -0.13
C PRO A 201 -8.90 12.31 0.49
N THR A 202 -7.85 11.63 0.97
CA THR A 202 -6.68 12.25 1.59
C THR A 202 -5.55 12.54 0.61
N ARG A 203 -5.73 12.16 -0.67
CA ARG A 203 -4.69 12.25 -1.71
C ARG A 203 -3.38 11.57 -1.31
N ALA A 204 -3.48 10.46 -0.58
CA ALA A 204 -2.33 9.64 -0.19
C ALA A 204 -1.73 8.85 -1.37
N ARG A 205 -2.37 8.86 -2.54
CA ARG A 205 -1.92 8.19 -3.74
C ARG A 205 -1.63 9.19 -4.84
N HIS A 206 -0.45 9.06 -5.44
CA HIS A 206 -0.01 9.88 -6.56
C HIS A 206 0.32 8.95 -7.72
N PHE A 207 0.03 9.41 -8.93
CA PHE A 207 0.32 8.69 -10.16
C PHE A 207 1.20 9.54 -11.07
N GLY A 208 2.14 8.91 -11.77
CA GLY A 208 2.97 9.60 -12.73
C GLY A 208 4.12 8.76 -13.27
N ASP A 209 5.00 9.41 -14.02
CA ASP A 209 6.18 8.80 -14.59
C ASP A 209 7.37 8.91 -13.62
N LEU A 210 7.75 7.79 -13.03
CA LEU A 210 8.92 7.65 -12.16
C LEU A 210 10.23 7.49 -12.95
N GLY A 211 10.14 7.37 -14.29
CA GLY A 211 11.29 7.40 -15.18
C GLY A 211 11.75 8.82 -15.55
N ASP A 212 10.86 9.80 -15.38
CA ASP A 212 11.16 11.22 -15.59
C ASP A 212 11.54 11.89 -14.25
N PRO A 213 12.80 12.33 -14.06
CA PRO A 213 13.24 13.02 -12.85
C PRO A 213 12.47 14.32 -12.56
N GLU A 214 11.98 14.99 -13.62
CA GLU A 214 11.27 16.25 -13.50
C GLU A 214 9.78 16.09 -13.16
N SER A 215 9.27 14.87 -13.20
CA SER A 215 7.88 14.57 -12.85
C SER A 215 7.58 14.91 -11.39
N LYS A 216 6.32 15.27 -11.11
CA LYS A 216 5.85 15.58 -9.75
C LYS A 216 6.09 14.40 -8.79
N VAL A 217 5.88 13.17 -9.26
CA VAL A 217 6.03 11.96 -8.43
C VAL A 217 7.50 11.67 -8.13
N SER A 218 8.41 11.87 -9.08
CA SER A 218 9.86 11.70 -8.87
C SER A 218 10.40 12.71 -7.87
N LYS A 219 10.02 13.98 -8.00
CA LYS A 219 10.36 15.02 -7.02
C LYS A 219 9.84 14.70 -5.64
N LEU A 220 8.59 14.25 -5.52
CA LEU A 220 8.00 13.84 -4.25
C LEU A 220 8.74 12.67 -3.60
N VAL A 221 9.14 11.67 -4.41
CA VAL A 221 9.94 10.53 -3.93
C VAL A 221 11.30 10.98 -3.41
N ALA A 222 11.98 11.87 -4.14
CA ALA A 222 13.28 12.41 -3.73
C ALA A 222 13.18 13.24 -2.44
N GLU A 223 12.17 14.11 -2.35
CA GLU A 223 11.95 14.97 -1.19
C GLU A 223 11.59 14.19 0.08
N ARG A 224 10.75 13.15 -0.06
CA ARG A 224 10.18 12.40 1.06
C ARG A 224 10.91 11.07 1.36
N GLY A 225 12.01 10.78 0.64
CA GLY A 225 12.73 9.53 0.82
C GLY A 225 11.89 8.31 0.50
N GLY A 226 11.24 8.28 -0.66
CA GLY A 226 10.36 7.18 -1.04
C GLY A 226 11.10 5.87 -1.26
N VAL A 227 10.61 4.79 -0.67
CA VAL A 227 11.24 3.47 -0.66
C VAL A 227 10.53 2.48 -1.57
N ALA A 228 11.28 1.53 -2.13
CA ALA A 228 10.75 0.35 -2.80
C ALA A 228 10.45 -0.74 -1.76
N LEU A 229 9.46 -1.56 -2.00
CA LEU A 229 9.15 -2.69 -1.13
C LEU A 229 10.07 -3.88 -1.47
N LEU A 230 10.73 -4.47 -0.44
CA LEU A 230 11.61 -5.63 -0.55
C LEU A 230 12.66 -5.50 -1.68
N PRO A 231 13.48 -4.45 -1.68
CA PRO A 231 14.44 -4.19 -2.75
C PRO A 231 15.49 -5.30 -2.88
N GLU A 232 15.77 -6.01 -1.79
CA GLU A 232 16.72 -7.13 -1.71
C GLU A 232 16.35 -8.33 -2.60
N LEU A 233 15.07 -8.44 -2.99
CA LEU A 233 14.64 -9.52 -3.88
C LEU A 233 15.00 -9.29 -5.36
N GLY A 234 15.51 -8.11 -5.71
CA GLY A 234 16.00 -7.80 -7.06
C GLY A 234 14.93 -7.64 -8.14
N TYR A 235 13.64 -7.61 -7.78
CA TYR A 235 12.55 -7.44 -8.75
C TYR A 235 12.35 -5.98 -9.18
N ALA A 236 13.01 -5.04 -8.53
CA ALA A 236 12.97 -3.60 -8.81
C ALA A 236 11.53 -3.07 -8.98
N PRO A 237 10.71 -3.04 -7.92
CA PRO A 237 9.38 -2.45 -7.96
C PRO A 237 9.41 -1.01 -8.48
N VAL A 238 8.45 -0.63 -9.35
CA VAL A 238 8.33 0.77 -9.82
C VAL A 238 7.62 1.62 -8.78
N ASN A 239 6.54 1.12 -8.20
CA ASN A 239 5.81 1.85 -7.17
C ASN A 239 6.70 2.16 -5.95
N ARG A 240 6.46 3.31 -5.32
CA ARG A 240 7.19 3.79 -4.14
C ARG A 240 6.23 4.05 -2.99
N TYR A 241 6.76 3.87 -1.78
CA TYR A 241 6.07 4.20 -0.54
C TYR A 241 6.82 5.33 0.16
N LEU A 242 6.09 6.38 0.53
CA LEU A 242 6.63 7.45 1.35
C LEU A 242 6.43 7.07 2.82
N PRO A 243 7.50 7.01 3.62
CA PRO A 243 7.40 6.66 5.03
C PRO A 243 6.62 7.72 5.81
N PRO A 244 6.01 7.35 6.95
CA PRO A 244 5.44 8.30 7.88
C PRO A 244 6.50 9.32 8.33
N ARG A 245 6.10 10.58 8.44
CA ARG A 245 6.98 11.60 9.03
C ARG A 245 7.09 11.40 10.53
N PRO A 246 8.25 11.70 11.15
CA PRO A 246 8.37 11.71 12.59
C PRO A 246 7.32 12.64 13.17
N ARG A 247 6.44 12.13 14.01
CA ARG A 247 5.50 12.96 14.75
C ARG A 247 6.28 13.66 15.83
N ARG A 248 6.18 14.99 15.89
CA ARG A 248 6.66 15.73 17.06
C ARG A 248 5.94 15.15 18.28
N ALA A 249 6.69 14.76 19.30
CA ALA A 249 6.11 14.51 20.59
C ALA A 249 5.27 15.75 20.91
N ARG A 250 3.97 15.59 21.13
CA ARG A 250 3.19 16.66 21.72
C ARG A 250 3.85 16.85 23.08
N ASP A 251 4.37 18.03 23.32
CA ASP A 251 4.73 18.44 24.67
C ASP A 251 3.43 18.35 25.46
N ILE A 252 3.14 17.16 25.98
CA ILE A 252 2.16 17.00 27.04
C ILE A 252 2.94 17.54 28.24
N GLU A 253 2.84 18.86 28.45
CA GLU A 253 3.22 19.40 29.74
C GLU A 253 2.46 18.55 30.77
N PRO A 254 3.16 17.88 31.69
CA PRO A 254 2.46 17.23 32.77
C PRO A 254 1.75 18.37 33.50
N SER A 255 0.42 18.40 33.47
CA SER A 255 -0.33 19.27 34.32
C SER A 255 0.00 18.91 35.76
N VAL A 256 1.02 19.56 36.30
CA VAL A 256 1.35 19.53 37.71
C VAL A 256 0.34 20.44 38.39
N ASP A 257 -0.90 20.00 38.45
CA ASP A 257 -1.87 20.52 39.39
C ASP A 257 -2.48 19.33 40.11
N GLY A 258 -1.77 18.94 41.18
CA GLY A 258 -2.43 18.23 42.25
C GLY A 258 -3.48 19.12 42.83
N ASP A 259 -4.72 18.89 42.42
CA ASP A 259 -5.86 19.04 43.33
C ASP A 259 -7.14 18.43 42.74
N THR A 260 -7.72 17.57 43.57
CA THR A 260 -9.13 17.19 43.68
C THR A 260 -9.95 16.96 42.42
N ALA A 261 -10.36 15.69 42.30
CA ALA A 261 -11.37 15.18 41.41
C ALA A 261 -12.52 16.14 41.08
N SER A 262 -12.43 16.77 39.92
CA SER A 262 -13.60 17.35 39.27
C SER A 262 -14.02 16.38 38.14
N PRO A 263 -15.30 15.97 38.06
CA PRO A 263 -15.74 14.99 37.06
C PRO A 263 -15.54 15.57 35.67
N ALA A 264 -14.88 14.79 34.83
CA ALA A 264 -14.54 15.08 33.44
C ALA A 264 -15.75 15.67 32.69
N ARG A 265 -15.70 17.00 32.44
CA ARG A 265 -16.60 17.66 31.49
C ARG A 265 -16.19 17.29 30.08
N GLY A 266 -16.82 16.27 29.52
CA GLY A 266 -16.56 15.94 28.13
C GLY A 266 -16.75 14.47 27.76
N THR A 267 -17.52 13.72 28.52
CA THR A 267 -17.89 12.37 28.10
C THR A 267 -18.84 12.44 26.90
N ILE A 268 -18.69 11.49 25.97
CA ILE A 268 -19.60 11.29 24.83
C ILE A 268 -21.07 11.31 25.29
N ALA A 269 -21.37 10.82 26.49
CA ALA A 269 -22.68 10.88 27.11
C ALA A 269 -23.17 12.32 27.36
N ALA A 270 -22.30 13.23 27.77
CA ALA A 270 -22.67 14.65 27.96
C ALA A 270 -22.92 15.36 26.63
N TRP A 271 -22.22 14.97 25.58
CA TRP A 271 -22.42 15.46 24.21
C TRP A 271 -23.73 14.91 23.62
N LEU A 272 -24.01 13.64 23.74
CA LEU A 272 -25.27 13.01 23.33
C LEU A 272 -26.50 13.61 24.04
N ASN A 273 -26.43 13.87 25.36
CA ASN A 273 -27.50 14.53 26.09
C ASN A 273 -27.79 15.96 25.64
N ARG A 274 -26.83 16.63 25.01
CA ARG A 274 -27.02 17.97 24.45
C ARG A 274 -27.76 17.94 23.11
N ILE A 275 -27.62 16.86 22.33
CA ILE A 275 -28.29 16.68 21.04
C ILE A 275 -29.74 16.25 21.23
N VAL A 276 -30.03 15.41 22.23
CA VAL A 276 -31.40 14.86 22.49
C VAL A 276 -32.32 15.90 23.16
N LYS A 277 -31.77 16.99 23.70
CA LYS A 277 -32.56 18.06 24.35
C LYS A 277 -32.83 19.26 23.45
N ARG A 278 -32.60 19.18 22.16
CA ARG A 278 -33.04 20.10 21.12
C ARG A 278 -34.06 19.39 20.23
#